data_2cc3762ccc1d2aadd25df9c7f975ed58
#
_entry.id   2cc3762ccc1d2aadd25df9c7f975ed58
#
_cell.length_a   1.000
_cell.length_b   1.000
_cell.length_c   1.000
_cell.angle_alpha   90.00
_cell.angle_beta   90.00
_cell.angle_gamma   90.00
#
_symmetry.space_group_name_H-M   'P 1'
#
loop_
_entity.id
_entity.type
_entity.pdbx_description
1 polymer ?
#
loop_
_entity_poly.entity_id
_entity_poly.type
_entity_poly.pdbx_seq_one_letter_code
_entity_poly.pdbx_strand_id
1 'polypeptide(L)'
;MVVIGGAATVMTRHRGQSFAIWGTLGYFTVMEALQVAGYRVLDQCGTSSNQAVTLLSYLHIAFQPLFINAFAMELVPEPVKLRFRLWVFGLCAASSVIMLAQLIPAPAFGSCTPGSPLCGDALCTVSGNWHIAWDIPYNGLLVPVDAAFGTRFGFPSYMITVFVLPLLYGAWRFVLLHLVSGPILAWTLTNNPNEMPAVWCLFSIVIVLAGLSPFFRRSISSGTWWGVRV
;
A
#
# COMPACT_ATOMS: atom_id res chain seq x y z
N MET A 1 12.94 7.12 8.99
CA MET A 1 12.28 5.83 8.72
C MET A 1 13.18 4.83 7.99
N VAL A 2 13.96 5.21 6.97
CA VAL A 2 14.86 4.30 6.20
C VAL A 2 15.80 3.49 7.10
N VAL A 3 16.52 4.14 8.02
CA VAL A 3 17.48 3.46 8.92
C VAL A 3 16.77 2.49 9.87
N ILE A 4 15.65 2.91 10.45
CA ILE A 4 14.86 2.06 11.38
C ILE A 4 14.29 0.86 10.64
N GLY A 5 13.70 1.07 9.47
CA GLY A 5 13.14 0.00 8.64
C GLY A 5 14.21 -0.98 8.16
N GLY A 6 15.35 -0.47 7.72
CA GLY A 6 16.49 -1.30 7.32
C GLY A 6 17.02 -2.16 8.47
N ALA A 7 17.23 -1.55 9.65
CA ALA A 7 17.63 -2.27 10.85
C ALA A 7 16.59 -3.35 11.24
N ALA A 8 15.29 -3.01 11.20
CA ALA A 8 14.23 -3.95 11.48
C ALA A 8 14.22 -5.14 10.51
N THR A 9 14.42 -4.88 9.21
CA THR A 9 14.52 -5.92 8.17
C THR A 9 15.66 -6.89 8.46
N VAL A 10 16.85 -6.36 8.74
CA VAL A 10 18.05 -7.17 9.06
C VAL A 10 17.84 -7.97 10.35
N MET A 11 17.32 -7.32 11.41
CA MET A 11 17.06 -7.98 12.70
C MET A 11 16.04 -9.12 12.57
N THR A 12 14.93 -8.91 11.87
CA THR A 12 13.89 -9.93 11.72
C THR A 12 14.38 -11.10 10.87
N ARG A 13 15.19 -10.84 9.83
CA ARG A 13 15.86 -11.89 9.06
C ARG A 13 16.82 -12.71 9.92
N HIS A 14 17.68 -12.07 10.72
CA HIS A 14 18.61 -12.76 11.62
C HIS A 14 17.90 -13.55 12.72
N ARG A 15 16.70 -13.13 13.14
CA ARG A 15 15.85 -13.89 14.09
C ARG A 15 15.13 -15.06 13.44
N GLY A 16 15.41 -15.40 12.19
CA GLY A 16 14.77 -16.51 11.48
C GLY A 16 13.28 -16.32 11.18
N GLN A 17 12.80 -15.06 11.14
CA GLN A 17 11.42 -14.79 10.76
C GLN A 17 11.20 -15.16 9.28
N SER A 18 9.93 -15.46 8.93
CA SER A 18 9.57 -15.79 7.54
C SER A 18 9.92 -14.64 6.57
N PHE A 19 10.12 -15.00 5.29
CA PHE A 19 10.31 -14.00 4.23
C PHE A 19 9.15 -13.01 4.18
N ALA A 20 7.92 -13.47 4.42
CA ALA A 20 6.74 -12.62 4.44
C ALA A 20 6.86 -11.47 5.45
N ILE A 21 7.53 -11.67 6.59
CA ILE A 21 7.75 -10.62 7.58
C ILE A 21 8.90 -9.71 7.17
N TRP A 22 10.14 -10.25 7.04
CA TRP A 22 11.29 -9.38 6.78
C TRP A 22 11.29 -8.77 5.37
N GLY A 23 10.76 -9.50 4.38
CA GLY A 23 10.59 -8.99 3.01
C GLY A 23 9.60 -7.81 2.95
N THR A 24 8.48 -7.89 3.68
CA THR A 24 7.53 -6.77 3.78
C THR A 24 8.16 -5.56 4.46
N LEU A 25 8.92 -5.74 5.55
CA LEU A 25 9.64 -4.64 6.18
C LEU A 25 10.64 -3.97 5.24
N GLY A 26 11.42 -4.79 4.50
CA GLY A 26 12.34 -4.28 3.48
C GLY A 26 11.63 -3.53 2.37
N TYR A 27 10.50 -4.05 1.93
CA TYR A 27 9.68 -3.42 0.90
C TYR A 27 9.20 -2.03 1.34
N PHE A 28 8.61 -1.89 2.52
CA PHE A 28 8.21 -0.57 3.04
C PHE A 28 9.40 0.34 3.30
N THR A 29 10.56 -0.19 3.66
CA THR A 29 11.80 0.59 3.79
C THR A 29 12.23 1.21 2.46
N VAL A 30 12.04 0.50 1.34
CA VAL A 30 12.29 1.04 0.00
C VAL A 30 11.35 2.21 -0.30
N MET A 31 10.06 2.15 0.08
CA MET A 31 9.16 3.29 -0.08
C MET A 31 9.65 4.52 0.68
N GLU A 32 10.12 4.36 1.92
CA GLU A 32 10.69 5.46 2.69
C GLU A 32 11.93 6.06 1.99
N ALA A 33 12.75 5.21 1.35
CA ALA A 33 13.88 5.69 0.57
C ALA A 33 13.45 6.45 -0.70
N LEU A 34 12.38 6.00 -1.36
CA LEU A 34 11.79 6.71 -2.50
C LEU A 34 11.21 8.06 -2.09
N GLN A 35 10.57 8.17 -0.92
CA GLN A 35 10.12 9.46 -0.41
C GLN A 35 11.28 10.40 -0.12
N VAL A 36 12.37 9.91 0.48
CA VAL A 36 13.61 10.72 0.67
C VAL A 36 14.19 11.18 -0.67
N ALA A 37 14.18 10.32 -1.69
CA ALA A 37 14.58 10.70 -3.05
C ALA A 37 13.62 11.74 -3.65
N GLY A 38 12.31 11.59 -3.41
CA GLY A 38 11.27 12.54 -3.81
C GLY A 38 11.51 13.95 -3.31
N TYR A 39 11.91 14.10 -2.05
CA TYR A 39 12.26 15.42 -1.49
C TYR A 39 13.43 16.12 -2.20
N ARG A 40 14.34 15.37 -2.83
CA ARG A 40 15.48 15.96 -3.56
C ARG A 40 15.11 16.48 -4.94
N VAL A 41 13.98 16.01 -5.48
CA VAL A 41 13.50 16.36 -6.83
C VAL A 41 12.13 17.04 -6.79
N LEU A 42 11.72 17.50 -5.61
CA LEU A 42 10.41 18.07 -5.34
C LEU A 42 10.11 19.24 -6.28
N ASP A 43 8.90 19.28 -6.83
CA ASP A 43 8.40 20.32 -7.74
C ASP A 43 9.20 20.49 -9.05
N GLN A 44 10.14 19.59 -9.35
CA GLN A 44 10.91 19.62 -10.59
C GLN A 44 10.20 18.85 -11.71
N CYS A 45 8.89 19.13 -11.91
CA CYS A 45 8.07 18.46 -12.91
C CYS A 45 8.70 18.60 -14.31
N GLY A 46 8.67 17.50 -15.09
CA GLY A 46 9.29 17.45 -16.41
C GLY A 46 10.75 17.01 -16.42
N THR A 47 11.45 17.01 -15.27
CA THR A 47 12.79 16.41 -15.19
C THR A 47 12.72 14.89 -15.14
N SER A 48 13.67 14.22 -15.80
CA SER A 48 13.74 12.75 -15.80
C SER A 48 13.91 12.15 -14.40
N SER A 49 14.62 12.83 -13.50
CA SER A 49 14.80 12.39 -12.12
C SER A 49 13.51 12.42 -11.31
N ASN A 50 12.72 13.49 -11.41
CA ASN A 50 11.43 13.58 -10.73
C ASN A 50 10.46 12.53 -11.28
N GLN A 51 10.34 12.43 -12.60
CA GLN A 51 9.48 11.42 -13.25
C GLN A 51 9.87 9.99 -12.86
N ALA A 52 11.17 9.68 -12.83
CA ALA A 52 11.65 8.35 -12.45
C ALA A 52 11.31 8.01 -10.99
N VAL A 53 11.54 8.93 -10.06
CA VAL A 53 11.20 8.72 -8.63
C VAL A 53 9.69 8.59 -8.45
N THR A 54 8.89 9.41 -9.12
CA THR A 54 7.43 9.33 -9.08
C THR A 54 6.91 8.00 -9.63
N LEU A 55 7.44 7.56 -10.77
CA LEU A 55 7.08 6.28 -11.37
C LEU A 55 7.46 5.10 -10.45
N LEU A 56 8.67 5.11 -9.87
CA LEU A 56 9.10 4.08 -8.93
C LEU A 56 8.22 4.04 -7.68
N SER A 57 7.80 5.20 -7.17
CA SER A 57 6.85 5.29 -6.05
C SER A 57 5.49 4.70 -6.40
N TYR A 58 4.98 5.01 -7.59
CA TYR A 58 3.73 4.41 -8.08
C TYR A 58 3.83 2.90 -8.26
N LEU A 59 4.91 2.40 -8.89
CA LEU A 59 5.15 0.97 -9.05
C LEU A 59 5.22 0.27 -7.69
N HIS A 60 5.87 0.90 -6.71
CA HIS A 60 5.89 0.40 -5.36
C HIS A 60 4.47 0.30 -4.77
N ILE A 61 3.62 1.32 -4.91
CA ILE A 61 2.22 1.28 -4.46
C ILE A 61 1.45 0.16 -5.18
N ALA A 62 1.63 0.01 -6.49
CA ALA A 62 0.94 -1.00 -7.29
C ALA A 62 1.22 -2.44 -6.83
N PHE A 63 2.42 -2.73 -6.31
CA PHE A 63 2.79 -4.05 -5.80
C PHE A 63 2.60 -4.22 -4.28
N GLN A 64 2.25 -3.16 -3.54
CA GLN A 64 2.00 -3.24 -2.09
C GLN A 64 1.01 -4.32 -1.67
N PRO A 65 -0.11 -4.59 -2.40
CA PRO A 65 -1.06 -5.61 -2.00
C PRO A 65 -0.44 -6.99 -1.78
N LEU A 66 0.58 -7.36 -2.57
CA LEU A 66 1.31 -8.62 -2.41
C LEU A 66 2.02 -8.71 -1.06
N PHE A 67 2.73 -7.65 -0.67
CA PHE A 67 3.51 -7.62 0.57
C PHE A 67 2.62 -7.46 1.81
N ILE A 68 1.58 -6.63 1.73
CA ILE A 68 0.60 -6.46 2.80
C ILE A 68 -0.10 -7.81 3.09
N ASN A 69 -0.53 -8.53 2.05
CA ASN A 69 -1.17 -9.83 2.23
C ASN A 69 -0.17 -10.92 2.66
N ALA A 70 1.09 -10.87 2.18
CA ALA A 70 2.12 -11.77 2.68
C ALA A 70 2.29 -11.62 4.20
N PHE A 71 2.39 -10.39 4.70
CA PHE A 71 2.46 -10.11 6.13
C PHE A 71 1.18 -10.52 6.88
N ALA A 72 0.01 -10.15 6.37
CA ALA A 72 -1.28 -10.43 7.00
C ALA A 72 -1.55 -11.95 7.13
N MET A 73 -1.07 -12.75 6.17
CA MET A 73 -1.16 -14.22 6.22
C MET A 73 -0.29 -14.86 7.31
N GLU A 74 0.73 -14.18 7.82
CA GLU A 74 1.48 -14.63 8.99
C GLU A 74 0.73 -14.42 10.32
N LEU A 75 -0.41 -13.76 10.27
CA LEU A 75 -1.24 -13.40 11.43
C LEU A 75 -2.50 -14.26 11.56
N VAL A 76 -2.70 -15.22 10.67
CA VAL A 76 -3.83 -16.16 10.67
C VAL A 76 -3.35 -17.60 10.82
N PRO A 77 -4.26 -18.55 11.21
CA PRO A 77 -3.90 -19.96 11.35
C PRO A 77 -3.32 -20.55 10.05
N GLU A 78 -2.32 -21.43 10.18
CA GLU A 78 -1.65 -22.07 9.04
C GLU A 78 -2.61 -22.78 8.06
N PRO A 79 -3.66 -23.52 8.49
CA PRO A 79 -4.61 -24.11 7.55
C PRO A 79 -5.34 -23.07 6.68
N VAL A 80 -5.67 -21.91 7.24
CA VAL A 80 -6.28 -20.79 6.50
C VAL A 80 -5.31 -20.25 5.46
N LYS A 81 -4.07 -19.99 5.87
CA LYS A 81 -2.99 -19.53 4.98
C LYS A 81 -2.79 -20.47 3.80
N LEU A 82 -2.67 -21.79 4.06
CA LEU A 82 -2.47 -22.81 3.01
C LEU A 82 -3.65 -22.88 2.05
N ARG A 83 -4.89 -22.74 2.56
CA ARG A 83 -6.11 -22.79 1.74
C ARG A 83 -6.26 -21.59 0.81
N PHE A 84 -5.95 -20.39 1.29
CA PHE A 84 -6.29 -19.14 0.58
C PHE A 84 -5.11 -18.51 -0.16
N ARG A 85 -3.85 -18.88 0.13
CA ARG A 85 -2.66 -18.18 -0.38
C ARG A 85 -2.63 -17.99 -1.91
N LEU A 86 -2.96 -19.01 -2.68
CA LEU A 86 -2.92 -18.94 -4.15
C LEU A 86 -3.94 -17.93 -4.69
N TRP A 87 -5.17 -17.97 -4.17
CA TRP A 87 -6.21 -17.04 -4.55
C TRP A 87 -5.87 -15.62 -4.15
N VAL A 88 -5.37 -15.43 -2.94
CA VAL A 88 -5.00 -14.12 -2.40
C VAL A 88 -3.88 -13.51 -3.26
N PHE A 89 -2.80 -14.22 -3.50
CA PHE A 89 -1.71 -13.68 -4.32
C PHE A 89 -2.11 -13.51 -5.79
N GLY A 90 -2.97 -14.36 -6.33
CA GLY A 90 -3.54 -14.20 -7.67
C GLY A 90 -4.36 -12.91 -7.79
N LEU A 91 -5.23 -12.62 -6.81
CA LEU A 91 -6.02 -11.39 -6.77
C LEU A 91 -5.15 -10.14 -6.56
N CYS A 92 -4.12 -10.23 -5.70
CA CYS A 92 -3.16 -9.13 -5.52
C CYS A 92 -2.39 -8.86 -6.83
N ALA A 93 -1.92 -9.90 -7.51
CA ALA A 93 -1.25 -9.74 -8.80
C ALA A 93 -2.19 -9.14 -9.86
N ALA A 94 -3.44 -9.57 -9.91
CA ALA A 94 -4.45 -9.00 -10.81
C ALA A 94 -4.67 -7.50 -10.50
N SER A 95 -4.77 -7.11 -9.22
CA SER A 95 -4.87 -5.71 -8.81
C SER A 95 -3.64 -4.91 -9.27
N SER A 96 -2.43 -5.46 -9.10
CA SER A 96 -1.20 -4.82 -9.57
C SER A 96 -1.23 -4.61 -11.09
N VAL A 97 -1.64 -5.63 -11.85
CA VAL A 97 -1.77 -5.53 -13.33
C VAL A 97 -2.80 -4.46 -13.72
N ILE A 98 -3.94 -4.38 -13.04
CA ILE A 98 -4.95 -3.36 -13.28
C ILE A 98 -4.38 -1.97 -13.02
N MET A 99 -3.68 -1.76 -11.90
CA MET A 99 -3.04 -0.48 -11.60
C MET A 99 -1.99 -0.11 -12.66
N LEU A 100 -1.18 -1.06 -13.11
CA LEU A 100 -0.21 -0.82 -14.20
C LEU A 100 -0.91 -0.49 -15.52
N ALA A 101 -2.04 -1.14 -15.83
CA ALA A 101 -2.84 -0.85 -17.01
C ALA A 101 -3.42 0.58 -16.98
N GLN A 102 -3.67 1.14 -15.79
CA GLN A 102 -4.11 2.53 -15.67
C GLN A 102 -3.02 3.54 -16.07
N LEU A 103 -1.73 3.20 -16.08
CA LEU A 103 -0.67 4.06 -16.61
C LEU A 103 -0.62 4.10 -18.14
N ILE A 104 -1.27 3.17 -18.82
CA ILE A 104 -1.25 3.12 -20.28
C ILE A 104 -2.20 4.18 -20.82
N PRO A 105 -1.75 5.12 -21.67
CA PRO A 105 -2.65 6.06 -22.30
C PRO A 105 -3.72 5.33 -23.11
N ALA A 106 -4.98 5.48 -22.71
CA ALA A 106 -6.11 4.78 -23.32
C ALA A 106 -7.29 5.76 -23.49
N PRO A 107 -7.38 6.47 -24.63
CA PRO A 107 -8.41 7.49 -24.86
C PRO A 107 -9.85 6.99 -24.64
N ALA A 108 -10.10 5.71 -24.87
CA ALA A 108 -11.42 5.09 -24.66
C ALA A 108 -11.89 5.13 -23.19
N PHE A 109 -10.99 5.20 -22.23
CA PHE A 109 -11.32 5.26 -20.80
C PHE A 109 -11.29 6.68 -20.24
N GLY A 110 -10.84 7.66 -21.01
CA GLY A 110 -10.63 9.02 -20.52
C GLY A 110 -9.50 9.11 -19.47
N SER A 111 -9.51 10.19 -18.71
CA SER A 111 -8.55 10.45 -17.61
C SER A 111 -9.15 10.07 -16.26
N CYS A 112 -8.30 10.01 -15.24
CA CYS A 112 -8.73 9.87 -13.83
C CYS A 112 -9.66 11.02 -13.40
N THR A 113 -10.46 10.80 -12.37
CA THR A 113 -11.35 11.84 -11.84
C THR A 113 -10.55 12.82 -10.98
N PRO A 114 -10.57 14.13 -11.28
CA PRO A 114 -9.94 15.14 -10.43
C PRO A 114 -10.39 15.03 -8.97
N GLY A 115 -9.44 15.09 -8.04
CA GLY A 115 -9.70 14.91 -6.60
C GLY A 115 -9.72 13.46 -6.12
N SER A 116 -9.54 12.47 -7.01
CA SER A 116 -9.19 11.11 -6.61
C SER A 116 -7.71 11.03 -6.24
N PRO A 117 -7.33 10.15 -5.30
CA PRO A 117 -5.93 9.97 -4.90
C PRO A 117 -5.01 9.73 -6.10
N LEU A 118 -3.85 10.37 -6.06
CA LEU A 118 -2.81 10.32 -7.10
C LEU A 118 -3.20 10.90 -8.48
N CYS A 119 -4.44 11.37 -8.67
CA CYS A 119 -4.86 11.91 -9.97
C CYS A 119 -4.22 13.29 -10.24
N GLY A 120 -3.41 13.37 -11.30
CA GLY A 120 -2.74 14.58 -11.74
C GLY A 120 -2.52 14.61 -13.25
N ASP A 121 -2.18 15.78 -13.78
CA ASP A 121 -2.00 15.99 -15.21
C ASP A 121 -0.63 15.53 -15.72
N ALA A 122 0.34 15.38 -14.82
CA ALA A 122 1.71 15.00 -15.14
C ALA A 122 2.26 14.00 -14.14
N LEU A 123 3.24 13.21 -14.56
CA LEU A 123 3.96 12.32 -13.66
C LEU A 123 4.97 13.16 -12.86
N CYS A 124 4.61 13.54 -11.63
CA CYS A 124 5.40 14.45 -10.83
C CYS A 124 5.26 14.23 -9.33
N THR A 125 6.39 14.27 -8.61
CA THR A 125 6.42 14.44 -7.16
C THR A 125 6.40 15.92 -6.84
N VAL A 126 5.35 16.35 -6.15
CA VAL A 126 5.07 17.76 -5.83
C VAL A 126 4.98 17.99 -4.33
N SER A 127 5.06 19.25 -3.91
CA SER A 127 4.78 19.64 -2.53
C SER A 127 3.32 19.40 -2.17
N GLY A 128 3.07 18.68 -1.07
CA GLY A 128 1.75 18.59 -0.46
C GLY A 128 1.54 19.68 0.59
N ASN A 129 0.58 19.46 1.52
CA ASN A 129 0.31 20.42 2.59
C ASN A 129 1.45 20.46 3.64
N TRP A 130 2.05 19.32 3.93
CA TRP A 130 3.17 19.17 4.87
C TRP A 130 4.11 18.01 4.52
N HIS A 131 3.75 17.17 3.57
CA HIS A 131 4.53 16.05 3.07
C HIS A 131 4.59 16.11 1.54
N ILE A 132 5.26 15.15 0.89
CA ILE A 132 5.25 15.05 -0.56
C ILE A 132 3.88 14.53 -1.05
N ALA A 133 3.51 14.93 -2.26
CA ALA A 133 2.36 14.40 -2.98
C ALA A 133 2.80 13.86 -4.34
N TRP A 134 2.01 12.96 -4.92
CA TRP A 134 2.29 12.40 -6.23
C TRP A 134 1.16 12.69 -7.20
N ASP A 135 1.49 13.33 -8.29
CA ASP A 135 0.61 13.51 -9.43
C ASP A 135 0.91 12.42 -10.46
N ILE A 136 -0.10 11.66 -10.83
CA ILE A 136 -0.01 10.53 -11.76
C ILE A 136 -1.09 10.69 -12.82
N PRO A 137 -0.72 10.78 -14.12
CA PRO A 137 -1.68 10.89 -15.22
C PRO A 137 -2.22 9.49 -15.59
N TYR A 138 -3.04 8.89 -14.71
CA TYR A 138 -3.61 7.58 -14.99
C TYR A 138 -4.96 7.67 -15.73
N ASN A 139 -5.29 6.63 -16.50
CA ASN A 139 -6.55 6.56 -17.25
C ASN A 139 -7.75 6.24 -16.34
N GLY A 140 -8.94 6.52 -16.83
CA GLY A 140 -10.21 6.36 -16.12
C GLY A 140 -10.77 4.92 -16.12
N LEU A 141 -9.98 3.87 -16.35
CA LEU A 141 -10.42 2.47 -16.42
C LEU A 141 -11.35 2.07 -15.27
N LEU A 142 -11.06 2.50 -14.04
CA LEU A 142 -11.83 2.14 -12.84
C LEU A 142 -12.83 3.22 -12.39
N VAL A 143 -12.94 4.34 -13.10
CA VAL A 143 -13.94 5.40 -12.79
C VAL A 143 -15.38 4.86 -12.75
N PRO A 144 -15.82 3.96 -13.66
CA PRO A 144 -17.17 3.38 -13.56
C PRO A 144 -17.38 2.54 -12.30
N VAL A 145 -16.34 1.87 -11.82
CA VAL A 145 -16.38 1.07 -10.58
C VAL A 145 -16.51 2.00 -9.36
N ASP A 146 -15.69 3.05 -9.29
CA ASP A 146 -15.80 4.05 -8.22
C ASP A 146 -17.19 4.72 -8.20
N ALA A 147 -17.73 5.07 -9.37
CA ALA A 147 -19.05 5.65 -9.49
C ALA A 147 -20.16 4.70 -9.02
N ALA A 148 -20.08 3.40 -9.34
CA ALA A 148 -21.04 2.39 -8.91
C ALA A 148 -21.09 2.21 -7.39
N PHE A 149 -19.97 2.41 -6.69
CA PHE A 149 -19.86 2.36 -5.23
C PHE A 149 -20.00 3.73 -4.54
N GLY A 150 -20.18 4.82 -5.30
CA GLY A 150 -20.23 6.17 -4.77
C GLY A 150 -18.90 6.62 -4.13
N THR A 151 -17.78 6.06 -4.60
CA THR A 151 -16.43 6.32 -4.09
C THR A 151 -15.60 7.13 -5.08
N ARG A 152 -14.45 7.60 -4.64
CA ARG A 152 -13.43 8.25 -5.46
C ARG A 152 -12.03 7.74 -5.07
N PHE A 153 -11.90 6.44 -4.95
CA PHE A 153 -10.62 5.83 -4.56
C PHE A 153 -9.56 5.89 -5.67
N GLY A 154 -9.98 6.02 -6.95
CA GLY A 154 -9.08 5.94 -8.10
C GLY A 154 -8.54 4.53 -8.34
N PHE A 155 -8.31 3.79 -7.27
CA PHE A 155 -7.76 2.42 -7.28
C PHE A 155 -8.61 1.47 -6.41
N PRO A 156 -9.90 1.23 -6.74
CA PRO A 156 -10.76 0.35 -5.95
C PRO A 156 -10.23 -1.08 -5.86
N SER A 157 -9.54 -1.60 -6.88
CA SER A 157 -8.89 -2.92 -6.85
C SER A 157 -7.82 -3.01 -5.74
N TYR A 158 -7.05 -1.95 -5.52
CA TYR A 158 -6.09 -1.85 -4.43
C TYR A 158 -6.80 -1.89 -3.07
N MET A 159 -7.85 -1.09 -2.87
CA MET A 159 -8.60 -1.04 -1.62
C MET A 159 -9.22 -2.40 -1.27
N ILE A 160 -9.77 -3.09 -2.27
CA ILE A 160 -10.33 -4.45 -2.10
C ILE A 160 -9.23 -5.42 -1.65
N THR A 161 -8.09 -5.43 -2.31
CA THR A 161 -7.02 -6.38 -2.01
C THR A 161 -6.30 -6.09 -0.70
N VAL A 162 -6.24 -4.84 -0.26
CA VAL A 162 -5.54 -4.44 0.97
C VAL A 162 -6.43 -4.53 2.21
N PHE A 163 -7.75 -4.35 2.09
CA PHE A 163 -8.68 -4.34 3.23
C PHE A 163 -9.71 -5.46 3.19
N VAL A 164 -10.44 -5.62 2.08
CA VAL A 164 -11.51 -6.61 2.02
C VAL A 164 -10.95 -8.04 2.01
N LEU A 165 -9.92 -8.29 1.21
CA LEU A 165 -9.34 -9.62 1.08
C LEU A 165 -8.76 -10.15 2.41
N PRO A 166 -7.98 -9.39 3.20
CA PRO A 166 -7.54 -9.82 4.52
C PRO A 166 -8.68 -10.06 5.52
N LEU A 167 -9.78 -9.32 5.42
CA LEU A 167 -10.99 -9.61 6.19
C LEU A 167 -11.54 -10.99 5.86
N LEU A 168 -11.65 -11.33 4.58
CA LEU A 168 -12.25 -12.61 4.14
C LEU A 168 -11.51 -13.83 4.68
N TYR A 169 -10.18 -13.79 4.79
CA TYR A 169 -9.41 -14.88 5.39
C TYR A 169 -9.14 -14.71 6.88
N GLY A 170 -9.78 -13.75 7.55
CA GLY A 170 -9.82 -13.65 9.01
C GLY A 170 -8.74 -12.80 9.68
N ALA A 171 -7.96 -12.01 8.93
CA ALA A 171 -6.96 -11.07 9.49
C ALA A 171 -7.58 -9.74 9.95
N TRP A 172 -8.79 -9.75 10.48
CA TRP A 172 -9.58 -8.56 10.78
C TRP A 172 -8.91 -7.59 11.75
N ARG A 173 -8.16 -8.10 12.75
CA ARG A 173 -7.43 -7.26 13.72
C ARG A 173 -6.33 -6.45 13.03
N PHE A 174 -5.61 -7.09 12.11
CA PHE A 174 -4.63 -6.40 11.29
C PHE A 174 -5.30 -5.35 10.37
N VAL A 175 -6.43 -5.70 9.76
CA VAL A 175 -7.19 -4.76 8.92
C VAL A 175 -7.61 -3.53 9.71
N LEU A 176 -8.14 -3.69 10.92
CA LEU A 176 -8.51 -2.55 11.77
C LEU A 176 -7.30 -1.67 12.10
N LEU A 177 -6.19 -2.29 12.51
CA LEU A 177 -4.96 -1.55 12.77
C LEU A 177 -4.49 -0.80 11.54
N HIS A 178 -4.43 -1.47 10.39
CA HIS A 178 -3.96 -0.90 9.13
C HIS A 178 -4.87 0.23 8.62
N LEU A 179 -6.19 0.07 8.76
CA LEU A 179 -7.18 1.08 8.39
C LEU A 179 -7.04 2.35 9.25
N VAL A 180 -6.90 2.17 10.57
CA VAL A 180 -6.77 3.30 11.50
C VAL A 180 -5.43 4.00 11.34
N SER A 181 -4.32 3.25 11.33
CA SER A 181 -2.97 3.82 11.23
C SER A 181 -2.58 4.25 9.80
N GLY A 182 -3.31 3.85 8.79
CA GLY A 182 -3.07 4.20 7.39
C GLY A 182 -4.06 5.26 6.90
N PRO A 183 -5.07 4.88 6.11
CA PRO A 183 -5.90 5.85 5.40
C PRO A 183 -6.73 6.76 6.32
N ILE A 184 -7.24 6.28 7.47
CA ILE A 184 -7.99 7.14 8.39
C ILE A 184 -7.08 8.22 8.97
N LEU A 185 -5.90 7.84 9.46
CA LEU A 185 -4.94 8.80 10.00
C LEU A 185 -4.44 9.75 8.91
N ALA A 186 -4.14 9.26 7.71
CA ALA A 186 -3.75 10.11 6.59
C ALA A 186 -4.84 11.13 6.25
N TRP A 187 -6.10 10.71 6.20
CA TRP A 187 -7.24 11.60 5.93
C TRP A 187 -7.43 12.68 7.01
N THR A 188 -7.11 12.38 8.28
CA THR A 188 -7.18 13.40 9.34
C THR A 188 -6.03 14.41 9.30
N LEU A 189 -4.91 14.06 8.68
CA LEU A 189 -3.70 14.87 8.65
C LEU A 189 -3.58 15.72 7.38
N THR A 190 -4.19 15.31 6.28
CA THR A 190 -4.17 16.07 5.03
C THR A 190 -5.50 15.97 4.30
N ASN A 191 -5.92 17.08 3.68
CA ASN A 191 -7.05 17.14 2.76
C ASN A 191 -6.61 17.06 1.29
N ASN A 192 -5.32 16.93 1.02
CA ASN A 192 -4.78 16.75 -0.32
C ASN A 192 -4.81 15.25 -0.69
N PRO A 193 -5.66 14.83 -1.66
CA PRO A 193 -5.79 13.42 -2.03
C PRO A 193 -4.50 12.83 -2.60
N ASN A 194 -3.64 13.64 -3.21
CA ASN A 194 -2.38 13.19 -3.81
C ASN A 194 -1.24 13.08 -2.79
N GLU A 195 -1.37 13.73 -1.62
CA GLU A 195 -0.46 13.59 -0.48
C GLU A 195 -0.85 12.42 0.42
N MET A 196 -2.14 12.09 0.49
CA MET A 196 -2.68 11.06 1.39
C MET A 196 -1.96 9.70 1.28
N PRO A 197 -1.61 9.15 0.11
CA PRO A 197 -0.86 7.91 0.00
C PRO A 197 0.56 7.99 0.56
N ALA A 198 1.24 9.14 0.43
CA ALA A 198 2.58 9.35 0.98
C ALA A 198 2.55 9.41 2.51
N VAL A 199 1.58 10.12 3.07
CA VAL A 199 1.31 10.17 4.52
C VAL A 199 0.99 8.78 5.06
N TRP A 200 0.15 8.01 4.38
CA TRP A 200 -0.15 6.62 4.76
C TRP A 200 1.12 5.76 4.80
N CYS A 201 1.97 5.86 3.77
CA CYS A 201 3.22 5.11 3.74
C CYS A 201 4.14 5.48 4.92
N LEU A 202 4.20 6.75 5.33
CA LEU A 202 4.98 7.20 6.49
C LEU A 202 4.55 6.47 7.78
N PHE A 203 3.26 6.14 7.93
CA PHE A 203 2.75 5.40 9.09
C PHE A 203 2.90 3.88 8.98
N SER A 204 3.54 3.37 7.93
CA SER A 204 3.94 1.95 7.83
C SER A 204 4.84 1.48 9.00
N ILE A 205 5.35 2.41 9.82
CA ILE A 205 6.05 2.13 11.08
C ILE A 205 5.27 1.16 11.99
N VAL A 206 3.95 1.15 11.93
CA VAL A 206 3.11 0.21 12.69
C VAL A 206 3.38 -1.23 12.26
N ILE A 207 3.58 -1.47 10.96
CA ILE A 207 3.97 -2.78 10.41
C ILE A 207 5.38 -3.15 10.91
N VAL A 208 6.28 -2.17 10.98
CA VAL A 208 7.63 -2.37 11.56
C VAL A 208 7.54 -2.81 13.03
N LEU A 209 6.71 -2.15 13.83
CA LEU A 209 6.48 -2.51 15.23
C LEU A 209 5.90 -3.92 15.36
N ALA A 210 4.94 -4.28 14.52
CA ALA A 210 4.37 -5.63 14.48
C ALA A 210 5.41 -6.69 14.08
N GLY A 211 6.30 -6.38 13.14
CA GLY A 211 7.41 -7.26 12.74
C GLY A 211 8.43 -7.48 13.87
N LEU A 212 8.81 -6.43 14.58
CA LEU A 212 9.84 -6.46 15.62
C LEU A 212 9.36 -7.02 16.96
N SER A 213 8.11 -6.74 17.35
CA SER A 213 7.55 -7.12 18.66
C SER A 213 6.66 -8.35 18.58
N PRO A 214 7.09 -9.51 19.11
CA PRO A 214 6.24 -10.69 19.21
C PRO A 214 4.96 -10.45 20.03
N PHE A 215 5.02 -9.58 21.04
CA PHE A 215 3.86 -9.21 21.84
C PHE A 215 2.83 -8.46 20.99
N PHE A 216 3.25 -7.43 20.29
CA PHE A 216 2.36 -6.65 19.43
C PHE A 216 1.79 -7.52 18.30
N ARG A 217 2.62 -8.35 17.66
CA ARG A 217 2.17 -9.27 16.62
C ARG A 217 1.10 -10.24 17.14
N ARG A 218 1.26 -10.80 18.36
CA ARG A 218 0.24 -11.67 18.97
C ARG A 218 -1.09 -10.95 19.19
N SER A 219 -1.08 -9.66 19.54
CA SER A 219 -2.32 -8.89 19.77
C SER A 219 -3.14 -8.68 18.49
N ILE A 220 -2.48 -8.62 17.33
CA ILE A 220 -3.13 -8.45 16.03
C ILE A 220 -3.33 -9.78 15.27
N SER A 221 -2.79 -10.90 15.78
CA SER A 221 -2.99 -12.24 15.20
C SER A 221 -4.38 -12.79 15.55
N SER A 222 -4.93 -13.56 14.63
CA SER A 222 -6.18 -14.31 14.82
C SER A 222 -5.85 -15.77 15.02
N GLY A 223 -6.20 -16.33 16.20
CA GLY A 223 -6.02 -17.77 16.51
C GLY A 223 -7.10 -18.67 15.90
N THR A 224 -8.12 -18.08 15.28
CA THR A 224 -9.27 -18.76 14.70
C THR A 224 -9.65 -18.08 13.37
N TRP A 225 -10.32 -18.82 12.51
CA TRP A 225 -10.94 -18.24 11.32
C TRP A 225 -12.37 -17.84 11.65
N TRP A 226 -12.61 -16.52 11.84
CA TRP A 226 -13.92 -15.98 12.26
C TRP A 226 -14.53 -16.67 13.49
N GLY A 227 -13.71 -17.02 14.48
CA GLY A 227 -14.14 -17.70 15.70
C GLY A 227 -14.18 -19.23 15.59
N VAL A 228 -14.02 -19.79 14.39
CA VAL A 228 -13.98 -21.24 14.18
C VAL A 228 -12.53 -21.74 14.34
N ARG A 229 -12.32 -22.77 15.17
CA ARG A 229 -11.03 -23.47 15.24
C ARG A 229 -10.84 -24.30 13.96
N VAL A 230 -9.74 -24.12 13.29
CA VAL A 230 -9.36 -24.78 12.02
C VAL A 230 -8.02 -25.50 12.17
#